data_238830ab4267cd8c83ca89c3628b09f9
#
_entry.id   238830ab4267cd8c83ca89c3628b09f9
#
_cell.length_a   1.000
_cell.length_b   1.000
_cell.length_c   1.000
_cell.angle_alpha   90.00
_cell.angle_beta   90.00
_cell.angle_gamma   90.00
#
_symmetry.space_group_name_H-M   'P 1'
#
loop_
_entity.id
_entity.type
_entity.pdbx_description
1 polymer ?
#
loop_
_entity_poly.entity_id
_entity_poly.type
_entity_poly.pdbx_seq_one_letter_code
_entity_poly.pdbx_strand_id
1 'polypeptide(L)'
;MGKKAISKINSEEPDSFSLFSDLDIHLFRSGKHFKLYEKLGAHLTTFKKQEGTYFAVWAPNARAVSVIGNFNHWNNNDHKLSPRWDESGIWEGFFSGIGKGEVYKYAIHSNTGEYLEKADRKSVV
;
A
#
# COMPACT_ATOMS: atom_id res chain seq x y z
N MET A 1 28.38 17.35 4.27
CA MET A 1 28.12 16.87 4.15
C MET A 1 27.79 16.35 4.26
N GLY A 2 27.37 16.41 4.01
CA GLY A 2 26.89 15.71 3.87
C GLY A 2 26.38 15.35 3.80
N LYS A 3 26.16 15.57 3.61
CA LYS A 3 25.70 15.13 3.21
C LYS A 3 25.07 14.64 3.22
N LYS A 4 24.77 14.95 3.22
CA LYS A 4 24.09 14.45 3.06
C LYS A 4 23.49 14.14 2.70
N ALA A 5 23.19 14.61 2.53
CA ALA A 5 22.55 14.21 2.10
C ALA A 5 22.57 13.65 1.47
N ILE A 6 22.86 13.65 1.11
CA ILE A 6 22.98 13.08 0.52
C ILE A 6 22.97 12.07 0.54
N SER A 7 22.80 11.91 0.77
CA SER A 7 22.74 10.95 0.67
C SER A 7 22.18 10.24 0.57
N LYS A 8 21.71 10.60 0.50
CA LYS A 8 21.07 9.85 0.20
C LYS A 8 20.81 9.49 -0.80
N ILE A 9 20.79 10.20 -0.98
CA ILE A 9 20.58 9.85 -2.14
C ILE A 9 21.13 8.73 -2.67
N ASN A 10 21.97 8.50 -2.40
CA ASN A 10 22.45 7.47 -2.85
C ASN A 10 22.05 6.27 -2.34
N SER A 11 21.16 6.25 -1.56
CA SER A 11 20.51 5.05 -1.26
C SER A 11 19.89 4.53 -2.48
N GLU A 12 20.19 3.38 -2.85
CA GLU A 12 19.57 2.79 -4.00
C GLU A 12 18.16 2.34 -3.70
N GLU A 13 17.81 2.17 -2.43
CA GLU A 13 16.46 1.74 -2.07
C GLU A 13 15.71 2.90 -1.46
N PRO A 14 14.48 3.16 -1.91
CA PRO A 14 13.69 4.23 -1.32
C PRO A 14 13.27 3.88 0.10
N ASP A 15 12.87 4.90 0.86
CA ASP A 15 12.36 4.69 2.20
C ASP A 15 11.05 3.94 2.20
N SER A 16 10.28 4.07 1.15
CA SER A 16 9.02 3.37 1.01
C SER A 16 8.99 2.64 -0.32
N PHE A 17 8.20 1.57 -0.37
CA PHE A 17 8.10 0.73 -1.54
C PHE A 17 6.79 0.98 -2.26
N SER A 18 6.84 1.01 -3.59
CA SER A 18 5.64 1.10 -4.41
C SER A 18 5.83 0.31 -5.69
N LEU A 19 4.77 -0.37 -6.13
CA LEU A 19 4.75 -1.03 -7.43
C LEU A 19 4.31 -0.08 -8.54
N PHE A 20 3.89 1.14 -8.19
CA PHE A 20 3.37 2.09 -9.16
C PHE A 20 4.47 3.03 -9.63
N SER A 21 4.60 3.18 -10.94
CA SER A 21 5.47 4.19 -11.53
C SER A 21 4.69 5.48 -11.74
N ASP A 22 5.41 6.56 -12.02
CA ASP A 22 4.76 7.84 -12.34
C ASP A 22 3.89 7.69 -13.58
N LEU A 23 4.34 6.90 -14.55
CA LEU A 23 3.55 6.67 -15.76
C LEU A 23 2.26 5.92 -15.44
N ASP A 24 2.33 4.92 -14.55
CA ASP A 24 1.13 4.19 -14.13
C ASP A 24 0.09 5.16 -13.59
N ILE A 25 0.52 6.06 -12.72
CA ILE A 25 -0.40 6.99 -12.08
C ILE A 25 -0.97 7.98 -13.08
N HIS A 26 -0.12 8.47 -13.98
CA HIS A 26 -0.58 9.37 -15.03
C HIS A 26 -1.69 8.72 -15.86
N LEU A 27 -1.47 7.48 -16.28
CA LEU A 27 -2.45 6.76 -17.08
C LEU A 27 -3.72 6.47 -16.28
N PHE A 28 -3.57 6.14 -15.01
CA PHE A 28 -4.71 5.89 -14.14
C PHE A 28 -5.59 7.14 -14.02
N ARG A 29 -4.97 8.28 -13.78
CA ARG A 29 -5.72 9.53 -13.61
C ARG A 29 -6.38 9.98 -14.89
N SER A 30 -5.85 9.57 -16.04
CA SER A 30 -6.48 9.86 -17.32
C SER A 30 -7.50 8.82 -17.73
N GLY A 31 -7.71 7.79 -16.91
CA GLY A 31 -8.70 6.75 -17.19
C GLY A 31 -8.30 5.76 -18.25
N LYS A 32 -6.99 5.66 -18.54
CA LYS A 32 -6.54 4.84 -19.66
C LYS A 32 -5.75 3.60 -19.26
N HIS A 33 -5.47 3.42 -17.97
CA HIS A 33 -4.62 2.31 -17.55
C HIS A 33 -5.49 1.18 -16.99
N PHE A 34 -5.92 0.28 -17.87
CA PHE A 34 -6.81 -0.80 -17.45
C PHE A 34 -6.09 -1.87 -16.62
N LYS A 35 -4.78 -2.02 -16.79
CA LYS A 35 -4.03 -3.03 -16.06
C LYS A 35 -3.57 -2.57 -14.69
N LEU A 36 -3.83 -1.33 -14.33
CA LEU A 36 -3.44 -0.83 -13.04
C LEU A 36 -4.04 -1.65 -11.91
N TYR A 37 -5.24 -2.14 -12.10
CA TYR A 37 -5.92 -2.92 -11.08
C TYR A 37 -5.19 -4.21 -10.71
N GLU A 38 -4.29 -4.67 -11.59
CA GLU A 38 -3.46 -5.83 -11.28
C GLU A 38 -2.42 -5.52 -10.20
N LYS A 39 -2.10 -4.25 -10.01
CA LYS A 39 -1.13 -3.82 -9.00
C LYS A 39 -1.80 -3.48 -7.67
N LEU A 40 -3.11 -3.37 -7.65
CA LEU A 40 -3.85 -3.23 -6.40
C LEU A 40 -3.96 -4.58 -5.72
N GLY A 41 -4.23 -4.57 -4.42
CA GLY A 41 -4.36 -5.80 -3.65
C GLY A 41 -3.06 -6.15 -2.95
N ALA A 42 -2.83 -7.44 -2.74
CA ALA A 42 -1.70 -7.95 -1.99
C ALA A 42 -0.72 -8.65 -2.94
N HIS A 43 0.55 -8.29 -2.84
CA HIS A 43 1.59 -8.87 -3.70
C HIS A 43 2.79 -9.26 -2.87
N LEU A 44 3.19 -10.52 -2.96
CA LEU A 44 4.41 -10.98 -2.31
C LEU A 44 5.61 -10.35 -3.01
N THR A 45 6.53 -9.83 -2.23
CA THR A 45 7.72 -9.19 -2.78
C THR A 45 8.82 -9.11 -1.75
N THR A 46 9.96 -8.57 -2.15
CA THR A 46 11.10 -8.35 -1.27
C THR A 46 11.46 -6.87 -1.31
N PHE A 47 11.58 -6.27 -0.13
CA PHE A 47 11.97 -4.87 0.00
C PHE A 47 12.99 -4.76 1.12
N LYS A 48 14.13 -4.12 0.83
CA LYS A 48 15.23 -3.95 1.77
C LYS A 48 15.67 -5.30 2.34
N LYS A 49 15.75 -6.30 1.46
CA LYS A 49 16.19 -7.66 1.79
C LYS A 49 15.26 -8.41 2.71
N GLN A 50 14.04 -7.94 2.88
CA GLN A 50 13.04 -8.62 3.68
C GLN A 50 11.89 -9.07 2.79
N GLU A 51 11.49 -10.31 2.97
CA GLU A 51 10.33 -10.83 2.26
C GLU A 51 9.07 -10.43 2.99
N GLY A 52 8.06 -10.08 2.25
CA GLY A 52 6.79 -9.68 2.84
C GLY A 52 5.75 -9.44 1.76
N THR A 53 4.79 -8.61 2.09
CA THR A 53 3.66 -8.36 1.21
C THR A 53 3.44 -6.86 1.05
N TYR A 54 3.29 -6.45 -0.20
CA TYR A 54 2.89 -5.10 -0.56
C TYR A 54 1.38 -5.09 -0.73
N PHE A 55 0.73 -4.13 -0.07
CA PHE A 55 -0.71 -3.94 -0.17
C PHE A 55 -0.99 -2.59 -0.80
N ALA A 56 -2.00 -2.54 -1.66
CA ALA A 56 -2.43 -1.28 -2.25
C ALA A 56 -3.93 -1.32 -2.48
N VAL A 57 -4.60 -0.21 -2.18
CA VAL A 57 -6.04 -0.09 -2.36
C VAL A 57 -6.37 1.34 -2.78
N TRP A 58 -7.38 1.47 -3.63
CA TRP A 58 -7.87 2.78 -4.04
C TRP A 58 -8.99 3.20 -3.08
N ALA A 59 -8.74 4.25 -2.32
CA ALA A 59 -9.68 4.74 -1.33
C ALA A 59 -9.58 6.28 -1.28
N PRO A 60 -10.10 6.95 -2.30
CA PRO A 60 -9.88 8.40 -2.45
C PRO A 60 -10.54 9.24 -1.36
N ASN A 61 -11.56 8.69 -0.70
CA ASN A 61 -12.27 9.43 0.34
C ASN A 61 -11.88 9.02 1.75
N ALA A 62 -10.81 8.23 1.88
CA ALA A 62 -10.35 7.77 3.18
C ALA A 62 -9.45 8.80 3.84
N ARG A 63 -9.51 8.85 5.17
CA ARG A 63 -8.53 9.59 5.94
C ARG A 63 -7.52 8.67 6.59
N ALA A 64 -7.83 7.37 6.70
CA ALA A 64 -6.92 6.37 7.23
C ALA A 64 -7.30 5.01 6.69
N VAL A 65 -6.29 4.20 6.35
CA VAL A 65 -6.49 2.84 5.86
C VAL A 65 -5.45 1.96 6.53
N SER A 66 -5.86 0.78 6.97
CA SER A 66 -4.92 -0.22 7.50
C SER A 66 -5.31 -1.59 7.00
N VAL A 67 -4.36 -2.53 7.10
CA VAL A 67 -4.59 -3.93 6.74
C VAL A 67 -4.84 -4.69 8.03
N ILE A 68 -5.90 -5.48 8.07
CA ILE A 68 -6.25 -6.29 9.24
C ILE A 68 -6.35 -7.74 8.84
N GLY A 69 -5.93 -8.62 9.76
CA GLY A 69 -5.95 -10.06 9.53
C GLY A 69 -5.50 -10.78 10.77
N ASN A 70 -5.38 -12.10 10.68
CA ASN A 70 -4.92 -12.90 11.83
C ASN A 70 -3.52 -12.49 12.28
N PHE A 71 -2.70 -11.99 11.37
CA PHE A 71 -1.32 -11.59 11.68
C PHE A 71 -1.24 -10.42 12.65
N ASN A 72 -2.31 -9.68 12.85
CA ASN A 72 -2.32 -8.58 13.83
C ASN A 72 -3.60 -8.59 14.66
N HIS A 73 -4.23 -9.74 14.81
CA HIS A 73 -5.46 -9.89 15.60
C HIS A 73 -6.56 -8.95 15.12
N TRP A 74 -6.59 -8.68 13.83
CA TRP A 74 -7.58 -7.82 13.18
C TRP A 74 -7.58 -6.41 13.77
N ASN A 75 -6.40 -5.95 14.23
CA ASN A 75 -6.24 -4.64 14.86
C ASN A 75 -5.94 -3.60 13.79
N ASN A 76 -6.78 -2.57 13.72
CA ASN A 76 -6.65 -1.54 12.69
C ASN A 76 -5.64 -0.46 13.01
N ASN A 77 -4.83 -0.64 14.07
CA ASN A 77 -3.79 0.31 14.43
C ASN A 77 -2.38 -0.18 14.12
N ASP A 78 -2.23 -1.42 13.66
CA ASP A 78 -0.90 -2.02 13.51
C ASP A 78 -0.29 -1.86 12.13
N HIS A 79 -1.03 -2.17 11.09
CA HIS A 79 -0.48 -2.19 9.72
C HIS A 79 -1.13 -1.10 8.91
N LYS A 80 -0.72 0.14 9.17
CA LYS A 80 -1.31 1.30 8.51
C LYS A 80 -0.68 1.53 7.16
N LEU A 81 -1.52 1.78 6.17
CA LEU A 81 -1.07 2.18 4.85
C LEU A 81 -0.89 3.68 4.80
N SER A 82 -0.13 4.13 3.82
CA SER A 82 0.11 5.56 3.59
C SER A 82 -0.48 5.96 2.25
N PRO A 83 -1.08 7.15 2.17
CA PRO A 83 -1.56 7.62 0.87
C PRO A 83 -0.39 8.00 -0.01
N ARG A 84 -0.51 7.71 -1.29
CA ARG A 84 0.52 8.14 -2.23
C ARG A 84 0.53 9.67 -2.30
N TRP A 85 1.72 10.21 -2.50
CA TRP A 85 1.97 11.65 -2.51
C TRP A 85 1.30 12.36 -3.69
N ASP A 86 0.90 11.61 -4.71
CA ASP A 86 0.45 12.17 -5.98
C ASP A 86 -1.07 12.37 -6.04
N GLU A 87 -1.76 12.24 -4.91
CA GLU A 87 -3.20 12.46 -4.83
C GLU A 87 -4.01 11.53 -5.72
N SER A 88 -3.45 10.37 -6.03
CA SER A 88 -4.16 9.38 -6.84
C SER A 88 -5.31 8.71 -6.08
N GLY A 89 -5.32 8.82 -4.76
CA GLY A 89 -6.30 8.11 -3.94
C GLY A 89 -5.88 6.69 -3.59
N ILE A 90 -4.67 6.31 -3.96
CA ILE A 90 -4.14 4.98 -3.67
C ILE A 90 -3.38 5.01 -2.35
N TRP A 91 -3.72 4.07 -1.48
CA TRP A 91 -3.05 3.84 -0.21
C TRP A 91 -2.22 2.58 -0.34
N GLU A 92 -1.00 2.59 0.15
CA GLU A 92 -0.08 1.48 -0.06
C GLU A 92 0.85 1.30 1.14
N GLY A 93 1.43 0.11 1.24
CA GLY A 93 2.43 -0.17 2.25
C GLY A 93 3.00 -1.56 2.07
N PHE A 94 4.23 -1.74 2.55
CA PHE A 94 4.90 -3.02 2.56
C PHE A 94 5.10 -3.46 4.01
N PHE A 95 4.78 -4.73 4.29
CA PHE A 95 4.96 -5.28 5.63
C PHE A 95 5.70 -6.60 5.52
N SER A 96 6.84 -6.67 6.17
CA SER A 96 7.60 -7.91 6.23
C SER A 96 6.89 -8.92 7.14
N GLY A 97 7.10 -10.19 6.88
CA GLY A 97 6.56 -11.23 7.72
C GLY A 97 5.15 -11.67 7.41
N ILE A 98 4.47 -10.98 6.50
CA ILE A 98 3.14 -11.42 6.04
C ILE A 98 3.35 -12.21 4.77
N GLY A 99 2.91 -13.46 4.77
CA GLY A 99 3.21 -14.37 3.69
C GLY A 99 1.98 -14.92 2.98
N LYS A 100 2.25 -15.82 2.07
CA LYS A 100 1.22 -16.43 1.26
C LYS A 100 0.19 -17.15 2.14
N GLY A 101 -1.08 -16.99 1.79
CA GLY A 101 -2.15 -17.68 2.48
C GLY A 101 -2.83 -16.90 3.57
N GLU A 102 -2.28 -15.76 3.97
CA GLU A 102 -2.92 -14.94 5.00
C GLU A 102 -4.19 -14.31 4.46
N VAL A 103 -5.24 -14.36 5.26
CA VAL A 103 -6.52 -13.72 4.94
C VAL A 103 -6.50 -12.32 5.52
N TYR A 104 -6.98 -11.34 4.76
CA TYR A 104 -6.91 -9.95 5.19
C TYR A 104 -8.11 -9.15 4.68
N LYS A 105 -8.30 -7.98 5.28
CA LYS A 105 -9.21 -6.95 4.80
C LYS A 105 -8.56 -5.59 5.01
N TYR A 106 -9.14 -4.56 4.41
CA TYR A 106 -8.73 -3.19 4.67
C TYR A 106 -9.72 -2.55 5.63
N ALA A 107 -9.20 -1.92 6.67
CA ALA A 107 -10.01 -1.13 7.60
C ALA A 107 -9.91 0.31 7.16
N ILE A 108 -11.01 0.90 6.75
CA ILE A 108 -11.03 2.22 6.14
C ILE A 108 -11.85 3.18 6.99
N HIS A 109 -11.22 4.27 7.38
CA HIS A 109 -11.89 5.38 8.04
C HIS A 109 -12.08 6.48 7.01
N SER A 110 -13.30 6.84 6.72
CA SER A 110 -13.59 7.84 5.70
C SER A 110 -13.40 9.25 6.25
N ASN A 111 -13.33 10.22 5.34
CA ASN A 111 -13.23 11.62 5.70
C ASN A 111 -14.47 12.11 6.45
N THR A 112 -15.59 11.44 6.31
CA THR A 112 -16.83 11.80 6.99
C THR A 112 -17.01 11.09 8.32
N GLY A 113 -16.02 10.29 8.74
CA GLY A 113 -16.03 9.63 10.04
C GLY A 113 -16.58 8.23 10.02
N GLU A 114 -16.98 7.72 8.89
CA GLU A 114 -17.51 6.36 8.79
C GLU A 114 -16.36 5.36 8.80
N TYR A 115 -16.65 4.17 9.32
CA TYR A 115 -15.70 3.07 9.34
C TYR A 115 -16.30 1.91 8.53
N LEU A 116 -15.47 1.34 7.66
CA LEU A 116 -15.89 0.15 6.94
C LEU A 116 -14.71 -0.78 6.72
N GLU A 117 -15.02 -2.04 6.48
CA GLU A 117 -14.01 -3.05 6.13
C GLU A 117 -14.27 -3.49 4.72
N LYS A 118 -13.21 -3.49 3.92
CA LYS A 118 -13.31 -3.80 2.50
C LYS A 118 -12.38 -4.94 2.18
N ALA A 119 -12.88 -5.92 1.43
CA ALA A 119 -12.09 -7.03 0.96
C ALA A 119 -11.66 -6.79 -0.48
N ASP A 120 -10.46 -7.26 -0.82
CA ASP A 120 -10.05 -7.36 -2.20
C ASP A 120 -10.82 -8.50 -2.86
N ARG A 121 -10.65 -8.62 -4.18
CA ARG A 121 -11.31 -9.68 -4.92
C ARG A 121 -11.05 -11.05 -4.29
N LYS A 122 -9.81 -11.30 -3.89
CA LYS A 122 -9.45 -12.59 -3.28
C LYS A 122 -9.42 -12.55 -1.76
N SER A 123 -8.97 -11.43 -1.19
CA SER A 123 -8.80 -11.27 0.26
C SER A 123 -7.80 -12.24 0.88
N VAL A 124 -6.93 -12.83 0.07
CA VAL A 124 -5.91 -13.78 0.51
C VAL A 124 -4.62 -13.41 -0.19
N VAL A 125 -3.54 -13.38 0.60
CA VAL A 125 -2.22 -13.10 0.04
C VAL A 125 -1.76 -14.21 -0.90
#